data_9473b6bbd405f530ee3965a2d0c4dc77
#
_entry.id   9473b6bbd405f530ee3965a2d0c4dc77
#
_cell.length_a   1.000
_cell.length_b   1.000
_cell.length_c   1.000
_cell.angle_alpha   90.00
_cell.angle_beta   90.00
_cell.angle_gamma   90.00
#
_symmetry.space_group_name_H-M   'P 1'
#
loop_
_entity.id
_entity.type
_entity.pdbx_description
1 polymer ?
#
loop_
_entity_poly.entity_id
_entity_poly.type
_entity_poly.pdbx_seq_one_letter_code
_entity_poly.pdbx_strand_id
1 'polypeptide(L)'
;MKLIETIETFISGDWGNESHTEDTPCEVFCVRGADIEPIKNQDYNHIPKRYISKRSYENKLLQVGDIIVEKSGGSPTQSTGRVCLITPNLIEKLQSVDCSNFCAAFRVKKEWDAEYIYLYIQHFYNMGAFFNFEGKTSGIK
;
A
#
# COMPACT_ATOMS: atom_id res chain seq x y z
N MET A 1 9.90 14.60 15.25
CA MET A 1 8.67 13.87 14.92
C MET A 1 8.99 12.39 14.73
N LYS A 2 8.24 11.54 15.38
CA LYS A 2 8.33 10.10 15.12
C LYS A 2 7.19 9.70 14.19
N LEU A 3 7.50 8.98 13.13
CA LEU A 3 6.52 8.58 12.13
C LEU A 3 5.34 7.84 12.75
N ILE A 4 5.60 6.94 13.69
CA ILE A 4 4.55 6.15 14.35
C ILE A 4 3.49 7.03 15.01
N GLU A 5 3.86 8.23 15.45
CA GLU A 5 2.93 9.15 16.10
C GLU A 5 1.91 9.75 15.14
N THR A 6 2.18 9.69 13.84
CA THR A 6 1.30 10.24 12.81
C THR A 6 0.33 9.21 12.26
N ILE A 7 0.49 7.95 12.64
CA ILE A 7 -0.28 6.83 12.08
C ILE A 7 -1.44 6.48 13.01
N GLU A 8 -2.65 6.46 12.47
CA GLU A 8 -3.84 6.03 13.21
C GLU A 8 -3.96 4.52 13.20
N THR A 9 -3.72 3.90 12.05
CA THR A 9 -3.95 2.48 11.87
C THR A 9 -3.01 1.90 10.82
N PHE A 10 -2.62 0.66 11.03
CA PHE A 10 -1.93 -0.15 10.02
C PHE A 10 -2.94 -1.13 9.43
N ILE A 11 -2.93 -1.27 8.12
CA ILE A 11 -3.84 -2.15 7.41
C ILE A 11 -3.00 -3.18 6.66
N SER A 12 -3.09 -4.44 7.08
CA SER A 12 -2.39 -5.52 6.37
C SER A 12 -3.13 -5.83 5.07
N GLY A 13 -2.39 -6.24 4.04
CA GLY A 13 -2.98 -6.54 2.76
C GLY A 13 -3.63 -7.92 2.71
N ASP A 14 -4.46 -8.14 1.70
CA ASP A 14 -5.13 -9.41 1.44
C ASP A 14 -5.18 -9.61 -0.07
N TRP A 15 -4.47 -10.62 -0.56
CA TRP A 15 -4.43 -10.94 -1.99
C TRP A 15 -5.75 -11.57 -2.48
N GLY A 16 -6.45 -12.25 -1.58
CA GLY A 16 -7.72 -12.87 -1.92
C GLY A 16 -7.59 -14.01 -2.92
N ASN A 17 -8.65 -14.21 -3.70
CA ASN A 17 -8.73 -15.24 -4.73
C ASN A 17 -8.87 -14.63 -6.12
N GLU A 18 -8.48 -15.43 -7.11
CA GLU A 18 -8.59 -15.03 -8.51
C GLU A 18 -10.04 -14.92 -8.97
N SER A 19 -10.91 -15.76 -8.41
CA SER A 19 -12.30 -15.85 -8.81
C SER A 19 -13.24 -15.61 -7.65
N HIS A 20 -14.46 -15.15 -7.97
CA HIS A 20 -15.54 -15.02 -7.02
C HIS A 20 -15.88 -16.39 -6.44
N THR A 21 -15.91 -16.49 -5.10
CA THR A 21 -16.34 -17.70 -4.41
C THR A 21 -17.33 -17.31 -3.32
N GLU A 22 -17.99 -18.30 -2.72
CA GLU A 22 -18.90 -18.06 -1.61
C GLU A 22 -18.19 -17.41 -0.42
N ASP A 23 -16.91 -17.81 -0.19
CA ASP A 23 -16.11 -17.27 0.91
C ASP A 23 -15.44 -15.95 0.56
N THR A 24 -15.31 -15.63 -0.73
CA THR A 24 -14.65 -14.40 -1.21
C THR A 24 -15.53 -13.71 -2.25
N PRO A 25 -16.68 -13.15 -1.80
CA PRO A 25 -17.64 -12.57 -2.74
C PRO A 25 -17.37 -11.13 -3.15
N CYS A 26 -16.41 -10.46 -2.53
CA CYS A 26 -16.22 -9.02 -2.72
C CYS A 26 -15.09 -8.72 -3.71
N GLU A 27 -15.42 -8.05 -4.80
CA GLU A 27 -14.45 -7.66 -5.82
C GLU A 27 -13.70 -6.41 -5.39
N VAL A 28 -12.38 -6.44 -5.53
CA VAL A 28 -11.51 -5.29 -5.28
C VAL A 28 -10.43 -5.23 -6.33
N PHE A 29 -9.84 -4.03 -6.48
CA PHE A 29 -8.57 -3.89 -7.18
C PHE A 29 -7.46 -3.99 -6.13
N CYS A 30 -6.57 -4.93 -6.31
CA CYS A 30 -5.55 -5.24 -5.31
C CYS A 30 -4.17 -4.75 -5.76
N VAL A 31 -3.66 -3.72 -5.09
CA VAL A 31 -2.38 -3.11 -5.44
C VAL A 31 -1.23 -4.00 -5.00
N ARG A 32 -0.35 -4.31 -5.96
CA ARG A 32 0.87 -5.08 -5.72
C ARG A 32 2.07 -4.14 -5.70
N GLY A 33 3.22 -4.64 -5.25
CA GLY A 33 4.48 -3.89 -5.34
C GLY A 33 4.74 -3.36 -6.75
N ALA A 34 4.46 -4.17 -7.78
CA ALA A 34 4.64 -3.79 -9.17
C ALA A 34 3.77 -2.59 -9.60
N ASP A 35 2.70 -2.32 -8.86
CA ASP A 35 1.77 -1.25 -9.22
C ASP A 35 2.11 0.08 -8.55
N ILE A 36 3.04 0.09 -7.60
CA ILE A 36 3.36 1.29 -6.82
C ILE A 36 3.92 2.41 -7.70
N GLU A 37 4.93 2.12 -8.51
CA GLU A 37 5.49 3.16 -9.38
C GLU A 37 4.52 3.64 -10.46
N PRO A 38 3.81 2.74 -11.18
CA PRO A 38 2.78 3.21 -12.13
C PRO A 38 1.71 4.09 -11.51
N ILE A 39 1.28 3.80 -10.28
CA ILE A 39 0.26 4.61 -9.58
C ILE A 39 0.71 6.07 -9.44
N LYS A 40 1.99 6.31 -9.21
CA LYS A 40 2.53 7.67 -9.08
C LYS A 40 2.34 8.48 -10.36
N ASN A 41 2.20 7.80 -11.50
CA ASN A 41 1.95 8.41 -12.80
C ASN A 41 0.49 8.28 -13.21
N GLN A 42 -0.38 7.96 -12.27
CA GLN A 42 -1.81 7.77 -12.51
C GLN A 42 -2.11 6.66 -13.51
N ASP A 43 -1.24 5.67 -13.60
CA ASP A 43 -1.44 4.48 -14.42
C ASP A 43 -1.94 3.36 -13.53
N TYR A 44 -3.22 3.01 -13.67
CA TYR A 44 -3.87 1.98 -12.87
C TYR A 44 -4.22 0.74 -13.72
N ASN A 45 -3.76 0.70 -14.96
CA ASN A 45 -4.23 -0.29 -15.94
C ASN A 45 -3.81 -1.72 -15.62
N HIS A 46 -2.78 -1.90 -14.82
CA HIS A 46 -2.25 -3.23 -14.53
C HIS A 46 -2.66 -3.77 -13.16
N ILE A 47 -3.42 -2.99 -12.39
CA ILE A 47 -3.85 -3.42 -11.06
C ILE A 47 -4.89 -4.52 -11.21
N PRO A 48 -4.63 -5.73 -10.70
CA PRO A 48 -5.53 -6.85 -10.91
C PRO A 48 -6.79 -6.77 -10.04
N LYS A 49 -7.86 -7.36 -10.55
CA LYS A 49 -9.07 -7.59 -9.78
C LYS A 49 -8.89 -8.87 -8.97
N ARG A 50 -9.27 -8.81 -7.71
CA ARG A 50 -9.24 -9.97 -6.83
C ARG A 50 -10.55 -10.01 -6.03
N TYR A 51 -10.79 -11.13 -5.40
CA TYR A 51 -12.02 -11.33 -4.62
C TYR A 51 -11.62 -11.66 -3.20
N ILE A 52 -12.16 -10.90 -2.25
CA ILE A 52 -11.83 -11.04 -0.84
C ILE A 52 -13.10 -11.34 -0.03
N SER A 53 -12.88 -11.79 1.22
CA SER A 53 -13.99 -12.08 2.12
C SER A 53 -14.73 -10.80 2.51
N LYS A 54 -15.96 -10.96 2.98
CA LYS A 54 -16.73 -9.83 3.51
C LYS A 54 -16.00 -9.14 4.64
N ARG A 55 -15.35 -9.92 5.51
CA ARG A 55 -14.61 -9.37 6.65
C ARG A 55 -13.45 -8.50 6.20
N SER A 56 -12.67 -8.98 5.22
CA SER A 56 -11.58 -8.18 4.65
C SER A 56 -12.11 -6.94 3.96
N TYR A 57 -13.20 -7.07 3.25
CA TYR A 57 -13.83 -5.93 2.55
C TYR A 57 -14.23 -4.83 3.54
N GLU A 58 -14.73 -5.21 4.71
CA GLU A 58 -15.12 -4.24 5.73
C GLU A 58 -13.93 -3.61 6.43
N ASN A 59 -12.83 -4.36 6.58
CA ASN A 59 -11.70 -3.95 7.42
C ASN A 59 -10.46 -3.51 6.67
N LYS A 60 -10.31 -3.88 5.40
CA LYS A 60 -9.06 -3.67 4.67
C LYS A 60 -9.18 -2.80 3.43
N LEU A 61 -10.35 -2.23 3.16
CA LEU A 61 -10.47 -1.29 2.05
C LEU A 61 -9.69 -0.02 2.35
N LEU A 62 -9.01 0.46 1.33
CA LEU A 62 -8.20 1.66 1.44
C LEU A 62 -9.04 2.89 1.15
N GLN A 63 -8.64 4.00 1.74
CA GLN A 63 -9.31 5.29 1.62
C GLN A 63 -8.34 6.31 1.07
N VAL A 64 -8.89 7.39 0.53
CA VAL A 64 -8.07 8.54 0.12
C VAL A 64 -7.19 8.99 1.29
N GLY A 65 -5.90 9.16 1.02
CA GLY A 65 -4.93 9.55 2.04
C GLY A 65 -4.17 8.38 2.65
N ASP A 66 -4.61 7.15 2.43
CA ASP A 66 -3.85 6.00 2.89
C ASP A 66 -2.55 5.88 2.10
N ILE A 67 -1.51 5.38 2.74
CA ILE A 67 -0.18 5.22 2.13
C ILE A 67 0.14 3.74 2.07
N ILE A 68 0.32 3.21 0.86
CA ILE A 68 0.72 1.82 0.68
C ILE A 68 2.24 1.75 0.77
N VAL A 69 2.73 0.75 1.50
CA VAL A 69 4.16 0.47 1.61
C VAL A 69 4.43 -0.98 1.23
N GLU A 70 5.47 -1.19 0.46
CA GLU A 70 5.94 -2.51 0.09
C GLU A 70 6.72 -3.13 1.25
N LYS A 71 6.29 -4.29 1.74
CA LYS A 71 6.96 -4.99 2.84
C LYS A 71 7.99 -5.99 2.36
N SER A 72 7.81 -6.55 1.17
CA SER A 72 8.73 -7.53 0.60
C SER A 72 8.74 -7.39 -0.92
N GLY A 73 9.71 -8.00 -1.56
CA GLY A 73 9.84 -7.93 -3.01
C GLY A 73 10.99 -7.05 -3.48
N GLY A 74 11.85 -6.62 -2.56
CA GLY A 74 13.05 -5.87 -2.93
C GLY A 74 14.01 -6.71 -3.76
N SER A 75 14.92 -6.06 -4.45
CA SER A 75 15.93 -6.69 -5.30
C SER A 75 17.31 -6.11 -4.97
N PRO A 76 18.38 -6.70 -5.53
CA PRO A 76 19.72 -6.13 -5.33
C PRO A 76 19.87 -4.67 -5.75
N THR A 77 19.03 -4.23 -6.70
CA THR A 77 19.08 -2.85 -7.20
C THR A 77 17.93 -1.99 -6.70
N GLN A 78 16.98 -2.57 -5.96
CA GLN A 78 15.79 -1.86 -5.52
C GLN A 78 15.34 -2.39 -4.16
N SER A 79 15.40 -1.54 -3.15
CA SER A 79 15.01 -1.94 -1.79
C SER A 79 13.49 -2.07 -1.66
N THR A 80 13.05 -2.79 -0.64
CA THR A 80 11.65 -2.75 -0.20
C THR A 80 11.40 -1.41 0.46
N GLY A 81 10.14 -1.08 0.66
CA GLY A 81 9.79 0.19 1.28
C GLY A 81 9.30 1.23 0.30
N ARG A 82 9.12 0.86 -0.97
CA ARG A 82 8.49 1.77 -1.93
C ARG A 82 7.09 2.11 -1.44
N VAL A 83 6.69 3.35 -1.65
CA VAL A 83 5.41 3.84 -1.15
C VAL A 83 4.64 4.56 -2.25
N CYS A 84 3.30 4.54 -2.13
CA CYS A 84 2.44 5.39 -2.94
C CYS A 84 1.26 5.85 -2.12
N LEU A 85 0.71 6.99 -2.53
CA LEU A 85 -0.43 7.61 -1.86
C LEU A 85 -1.72 7.25 -2.60
N ILE A 86 -2.75 6.90 -1.85
CA ILE A 86 -4.09 6.68 -2.41
C ILE A 86 -4.72 8.05 -2.63
N THR A 87 -4.89 8.42 -3.89
CA THR A 87 -5.41 9.73 -4.28
C THR A 87 -6.90 9.67 -4.56
N PRO A 88 -7.59 10.83 -4.55
CA PRO A 88 -8.99 10.87 -4.97
C PRO A 88 -9.21 10.31 -6.38
N ASN A 89 -8.28 10.60 -7.30
CA ASN A 89 -8.37 10.12 -8.68
C ASN A 89 -8.38 8.59 -8.75
N LEU A 90 -7.52 7.94 -7.95
CA LEU A 90 -7.43 6.48 -7.93
C LEU A 90 -8.74 5.86 -7.43
N ILE A 91 -9.27 6.39 -6.33
CA ILE A 91 -10.51 5.87 -5.75
C ILE A 91 -11.69 6.12 -6.68
N GLU A 92 -11.73 7.28 -7.34
CA GLU A 92 -12.78 7.58 -8.30
C GLU A 92 -12.82 6.56 -9.44
N LYS A 93 -11.64 6.15 -9.92
CA LYS A 93 -11.55 5.21 -11.04
C LYS A 93 -11.76 3.76 -10.65
N LEU A 94 -11.24 3.35 -9.50
CA LEU A 94 -11.24 1.94 -9.12
C LEU A 94 -12.33 1.57 -8.11
N GLN A 95 -12.80 2.52 -7.33
CA GLN A 95 -13.84 2.36 -6.32
C GLN A 95 -13.36 1.59 -5.10
N SER A 96 -13.23 0.27 -5.19
CA SER A 96 -12.85 -0.59 -4.06
C SER A 96 -11.41 -1.07 -4.26
N VAL A 97 -10.52 -0.68 -3.35
CA VAL A 97 -9.09 -0.94 -3.47
C VAL A 97 -8.56 -1.51 -2.17
N ASP A 98 -7.78 -2.58 -2.26
CA ASP A 98 -6.97 -3.05 -1.15
C ASP A 98 -5.53 -3.23 -1.64
N CYS A 99 -4.66 -3.78 -0.83
CA CYS A 99 -3.30 -4.10 -1.26
C CYS A 99 -3.01 -5.57 -0.99
N SER A 100 -1.98 -6.10 -1.66
CA SER A 100 -1.59 -7.50 -1.53
C SER A 100 -0.96 -7.76 -0.16
N ASN A 101 -0.81 -9.03 0.17
CA ASN A 101 -0.18 -9.44 1.43
C ASN A 101 1.33 -9.15 1.50
N PHE A 102 1.95 -8.77 0.38
CA PHE A 102 3.34 -8.30 0.38
C PHE A 102 3.43 -6.79 0.61
N CYS A 103 2.30 -6.15 0.80
CA CYS A 103 2.18 -4.72 1.08
C CYS A 103 1.39 -4.52 2.36
N ALA A 104 1.42 -3.31 2.86
CA ALA A 104 0.54 -2.87 3.93
C ALA A 104 0.21 -1.41 3.67
N ALA A 105 -0.73 -0.87 4.41
CA ALA A 105 -1.06 0.54 4.29
C ALA A 105 -1.06 1.20 5.66
N PHE A 106 -0.74 2.50 5.66
CA PHE A 106 -0.85 3.35 6.84
C PHE A 106 -2.01 4.29 6.64
N ARG A 107 -2.84 4.44 7.65
CA ARG A 107 -3.84 5.50 7.67
C ARG A 107 -3.33 6.59 8.62
N VAL A 108 -3.13 7.77 8.07
CA VAL A 108 -2.57 8.90 8.82
C VAL A 108 -3.65 9.51 9.69
N LYS A 109 -3.27 9.93 10.90
CA LYS A 109 -4.19 10.62 11.80
C LYS A 109 -4.68 11.92 11.16
N LYS A 110 -5.92 12.30 11.49
CA LYS A 110 -6.57 13.46 10.88
C LYS A 110 -5.82 14.78 11.08
N GLU A 111 -5.10 14.92 12.19
CA GLU A 111 -4.35 16.15 12.49
C GLU A 111 -3.09 16.30 11.63
N TRP A 112 -2.72 15.28 10.84
CA TRP A 112 -1.55 15.32 9.97
C TRP A 112 -1.98 15.29 8.51
N ASP A 113 -1.20 15.95 7.67
CA ASP A 113 -1.41 15.93 6.21
C ASP A 113 -0.82 14.65 5.64
N ALA A 114 -1.68 13.80 5.07
CA ALA A 114 -1.25 12.51 4.52
C ALA A 114 -0.23 12.69 3.38
N GLU A 115 -0.42 13.70 2.53
CA GLU A 115 0.52 13.96 1.45
C GLU A 115 1.91 14.32 1.99
N TYR A 116 1.96 15.13 3.05
CA TYR A 116 3.22 15.49 3.69
C TYR A 116 3.92 14.24 4.24
N ILE A 117 3.16 13.37 4.93
CA ILE A 117 3.73 12.14 5.49
C ILE A 117 4.22 11.22 4.37
N TYR A 118 3.47 11.12 3.29
CA TYR A 118 3.87 10.34 2.12
C TYR A 118 5.20 10.85 1.55
N LEU A 119 5.31 12.16 1.35
CA LEU A 119 6.53 12.76 0.80
C LEU A 119 7.72 12.56 1.74
N TYR A 120 7.48 12.61 3.03
CA TYR A 120 8.52 12.37 4.04
C TYR A 120 9.06 10.94 3.91
N ILE A 121 8.18 9.96 3.80
CA ILE A 121 8.57 8.55 3.65
C ILE A 121 9.30 8.34 2.31
N GLN A 122 8.76 8.92 1.25
CA GLN A 122 9.37 8.83 -0.08
C GLN A 122 10.79 9.41 -0.08
N HIS A 123 10.99 10.51 0.63
CA HIS A 123 12.30 11.12 0.75
C HIS A 123 13.32 10.16 1.38
N PHE A 124 12.93 9.50 2.46
CA PHE A 124 13.82 8.52 3.10
C PHE A 124 14.12 7.35 2.17
N TYR A 125 13.14 6.89 1.43
CA TYR A 125 13.36 5.82 0.45
C TYR A 125 14.39 6.27 -0.60
N ASN A 126 14.22 7.49 -1.12
CA ASN A 126 15.11 8.03 -2.15
C ASN A 126 16.55 8.22 -1.65
N MET A 127 16.72 8.42 -0.35
CA MET A 127 18.04 8.52 0.27
C MET A 127 18.69 7.15 0.50
N GLY A 128 18.00 6.06 0.18
CA GLY A 128 18.54 4.73 0.37
C GLY A 128 18.47 4.22 1.80
N ALA A 129 17.73 4.88 2.68
CA ALA A 129 17.64 4.49 4.08
C ALA A 129 17.13 3.06 4.25
N PHE A 130 16.12 2.70 3.49
CA PHE A 130 15.55 1.35 3.56
C PHE A 130 16.49 0.31 2.98
N PHE A 131 17.20 0.66 1.92
CA PHE A 131 18.18 -0.23 1.30
C PHE A 131 19.30 -0.59 2.27
N ASN A 132 19.84 0.43 2.95
CA ASN A 132 20.90 0.24 3.92
C ASN A 132 20.41 -0.61 5.10
N PHE A 133 19.17 -0.46 5.48
CA PHE A 133 18.57 -1.20 6.58
C PHE A 133 18.40 -2.68 6.24
N GLU A 134 17.98 -2.97 5.01
CA GLU A 134 17.81 -4.34 4.54
C GLU A 134 19.10 -5.14 4.57
N GLY A 135 20.22 -4.48 4.32
CA GLY A 135 21.51 -5.15 4.35
C GLY A 135 21.92 -5.65 5.73
N LYS A 136 21.29 -5.16 6.78
CA LYS A 136 21.62 -5.52 8.16
C LYS A 136 20.59 -6.39 8.82
N THR A 137 19.37 -6.30 8.37
CA THR A 137 18.26 -7.09 8.94
C THR A 137 17.58 -7.80 7.79
N SER A 138 17.05 -8.94 7.97
CA SER A 138 16.43 -9.70 6.90
C SER A 138 15.17 -9.06 6.32
N GLY A 139 14.98 -7.79 6.54
CA GLY A 139 13.86 -7.06 6.00
C GLY A 139 13.52 -5.85 6.86
N ILE A 140 12.66 -5.02 6.33
CA ILE A 140 12.21 -3.81 7.01
C ILE A 140 10.95 -4.11 7.80
N LYS A 141 10.94 -3.70 9.02
CA LYS A 141 9.80 -3.89 9.91
C LYS A 141 8.97 -2.62 10.02
#